data_f688fcb2b1ad1708451f5244e74dd2fc
#
_entry.id   f688fcb2b1ad1708451f5244e74dd2fc
#
_cell.length_a   1.000
_cell.length_b   1.000
_cell.length_c   1.000
_cell.angle_alpha   90.00
_cell.angle_beta   90.00
_cell.angle_gamma   90.00
#
_symmetry.space_group_name_H-M   'P 1'
#
loop_
_entity.id
_entity.type
_entity.pdbx_description
1 polymer ?
#
loop_
_entity_poly.entity_id
_entity_poly.type
_entity_poly.pdbx_seq_one_letter_code
_entity_poly.pdbx_strand_id
1 'polypeptide(L)'
;MFGKKNKAVTFSYDDGVTQDIRLIEIFNKYGLKATFNLNSELLGTDGSLVREGRVVNHTKNKPEDIKHIYDGHEVAVHTLTHPNLHKTEDDNEVLRQVEQDRINLSELVGYEVVGMAYPGGGKNCDKRVAEIIKNNTLIRYARSGDVTKSFEPFDDLY
;
A
#
# COMPACT_ATOMS: atom_id res chain seq x y z
N MET A 1 -2.31 23.11 -3.94
CA MET A 1 -2.10 21.72 -3.53
C MET A 1 -1.88 21.58 -2.02
N PHE A 2 -0.94 22.27 -1.38
CA PHE A 2 -0.71 22.19 0.07
C PHE A 2 -1.23 23.40 0.86
N GLY A 3 -2.30 24.04 0.38
CA GLY A 3 -2.80 25.31 0.91
C GLY A 3 -1.73 26.41 0.81
N LYS A 4 -1.46 27.11 1.92
CA LYS A 4 -0.41 28.15 1.98
C LYS A 4 0.98 27.58 2.39
N LYS A 5 1.16 26.24 2.47
CA LYS A 5 2.41 25.62 2.91
C LYS A 5 3.26 25.24 1.71
N ASN A 6 4.56 25.48 1.84
CA ASN A 6 5.55 25.18 0.79
C ASN A 6 6.14 23.76 0.87
N LYS A 7 5.81 23.02 1.93
CA LYS A 7 6.32 21.65 2.16
C LYS A 7 5.21 20.79 2.75
N ALA A 8 5.20 19.51 2.36
CA ALA A 8 4.38 18.48 2.96
C ALA A 8 5.24 17.24 3.25
N VAL A 9 4.85 16.49 4.27
CA VAL A 9 5.41 15.16 4.57
C VAL A 9 4.26 14.18 4.53
N THR A 10 4.45 13.08 3.81
CA THR A 10 3.53 11.94 3.78
C THR A 10 4.25 10.70 4.32
N PHE A 11 3.48 9.81 4.91
CA PHE A 11 3.98 8.55 5.43
C PHE A 11 3.21 7.42 4.74
N SER A 12 3.93 6.40 4.26
CA SER A 12 3.34 5.24 3.60
C SER A 12 4.03 3.98 4.07
N TYR A 13 3.25 3.02 4.56
CA TYR A 13 3.72 1.75 5.14
C TYR A 13 3.03 0.59 4.44
N ASP A 14 3.72 -0.54 4.37
CA ASP A 14 3.30 -1.68 3.56
C ASP A 14 3.02 -2.90 4.42
N ASP A 15 2.29 -3.84 3.84
CA ASP A 15 2.10 -5.22 4.30
C ASP A 15 1.05 -5.46 5.39
N GLY A 16 0.51 -4.46 6.07
CA GLY A 16 -0.56 -4.64 7.06
C GLY A 16 -0.16 -5.48 8.26
N VAL A 17 1.05 -5.27 8.76
CA VAL A 17 1.63 -6.06 9.86
C VAL A 17 1.13 -5.61 11.24
N THR A 18 1.21 -6.51 12.24
CA THR A 18 0.75 -6.21 13.60
C THR A 18 1.48 -5.04 14.27
N GLN A 19 2.67 -4.68 13.80
CA GLN A 19 3.42 -3.51 14.25
C GLN A 19 2.73 -2.18 13.91
N ASP A 20 1.84 -2.16 12.91
CA ASP A 20 1.08 -0.96 12.52
C ASP A 20 0.22 -0.45 13.69
N ILE A 21 -0.29 -1.33 14.54
CA ILE A 21 -1.08 -0.96 15.73
C ILE A 21 -0.30 0.04 16.59
N ARG A 22 0.95 -0.31 16.91
CA ARG A 22 1.82 0.57 17.71
C ARG A 22 2.18 1.86 16.99
N LEU A 23 2.42 1.78 15.68
CA LEU A 23 2.74 2.94 14.85
C LEU A 23 1.55 3.92 14.79
N ILE A 24 0.35 3.41 14.62
CA ILE A 24 -0.89 4.19 14.58
C ILE A 24 -1.16 4.89 15.91
N GLU A 25 -0.93 4.22 17.05
CA GLU A 25 -1.01 4.85 18.36
C GLU A 25 -0.10 6.09 18.46
N ILE A 26 1.14 5.97 17.97
CA ILE A 26 2.10 7.07 17.95
C ILE A 26 1.62 8.18 17.02
N PHE A 27 1.16 7.86 15.81
CA PHE A 27 0.67 8.84 14.85
C PHE A 27 -0.56 9.60 15.40
N ASN A 28 -1.50 8.89 15.98
CA ASN A 28 -2.69 9.49 16.57
C ASN A 28 -2.33 10.43 17.74
N LYS A 29 -1.37 10.04 18.57
CA LYS A 29 -0.87 10.90 19.68
C LYS A 29 -0.32 12.24 19.19
N TYR A 30 0.31 12.26 18.01
CA TYR A 30 0.91 13.48 17.45
C TYR A 30 0.07 14.13 16.33
N GLY A 31 -1.15 13.66 16.09
CA GLY A 31 -2.02 14.19 15.06
C GLY A 31 -1.51 13.98 13.63
N LEU A 32 -0.69 12.94 13.43
CA LEU A 32 -0.14 12.58 12.13
C LEU A 32 -1.07 11.59 11.42
N LYS A 33 -0.99 11.57 10.07
CA LYS A 33 -1.73 10.64 9.22
C LYS A 33 -0.76 9.90 8.31
N ALA A 34 -1.15 8.68 7.93
CA ALA A 34 -0.39 7.83 7.02
C ALA A 34 -1.32 7.05 6.09
N THR A 35 -0.74 6.54 5.02
CA THR A 35 -1.32 5.52 4.14
C THR A 35 -0.74 4.16 4.51
N PHE A 36 -1.60 3.16 4.64
CA PHE A 36 -1.22 1.75 4.88
C PHE A 36 -1.66 0.91 3.69
N ASN A 37 -0.69 0.33 3.00
CA ASN A 37 -0.90 -0.46 1.80
C ASN A 37 -1.00 -1.94 2.20
N LEU A 38 -2.17 -2.55 2.01
CA LEU A 38 -2.48 -3.87 2.55
C LEU A 38 -2.60 -4.92 1.43
N ASN A 39 -2.36 -6.18 1.80
CA ASN A 39 -2.56 -7.35 0.94
C ASN A 39 -3.77 -8.12 1.46
N SER A 40 -4.93 -8.01 0.82
CA SER A 40 -6.17 -8.54 1.39
C SER A 40 -6.19 -10.06 1.54
N GLU A 41 -5.57 -10.81 0.65
CA GLU A 41 -5.48 -12.28 0.77
C GLU A 41 -4.42 -12.77 1.77
N LEU A 42 -3.54 -11.88 2.24
CA LEU A 42 -2.54 -12.22 3.26
C LEU A 42 -2.98 -11.84 4.68
N LEU A 43 -4.08 -11.12 4.83
CA LEU A 43 -4.58 -10.73 6.15
C LEU A 43 -4.83 -11.93 7.06
N GLY A 44 -4.45 -11.81 8.33
CA GLY A 44 -4.57 -12.87 9.33
C GLY A 44 -3.51 -13.99 9.23
N THR A 45 -2.55 -13.90 8.32
CA THR A 45 -1.49 -14.91 8.21
C THR A 45 -0.34 -14.63 9.16
N ASP A 46 0.21 -15.70 9.74
CA ASP A 46 1.46 -15.64 10.48
C ASP A 46 2.65 -15.53 9.55
N GLY A 47 3.69 -14.78 9.97
CA GLY A 47 4.89 -14.63 9.19
C GLY A 47 6.07 -14.11 9.99
N SER A 48 7.27 -14.30 9.43
CA SER A 48 8.50 -13.69 9.93
C SER A 48 9.45 -13.37 8.77
N LEU A 49 10.29 -12.37 8.98
CA LEU A 49 11.35 -11.97 8.04
C LEU A 49 12.68 -11.96 8.75
N VAL A 50 13.76 -12.23 8.01
CA VAL A 50 15.12 -12.01 8.52
C VAL A 50 15.62 -10.67 8.01
N ARG A 51 15.94 -9.76 8.94
CA ARG A 51 16.52 -8.46 8.66
C ARG A 51 17.81 -8.31 9.47
N GLU A 52 18.92 -8.08 8.80
CA GLU A 52 20.25 -7.92 9.44
C GLU A 52 20.58 -9.05 10.45
N GLY A 53 20.27 -10.30 10.07
CA GLY A 53 20.49 -11.48 10.90
C GLY A 53 19.51 -11.66 12.08
N ARG A 54 18.48 -10.81 12.20
CA ARG A 54 17.45 -10.92 13.24
C ARG A 54 16.14 -11.39 12.65
N VAL A 55 15.45 -12.29 13.35
CA VAL A 55 14.09 -12.69 13.01
C VAL A 55 13.14 -11.60 13.51
N VAL A 56 12.37 -11.03 12.58
CA VAL A 56 11.38 -9.99 12.87
C VAL A 56 9.99 -10.57 12.59
N ASN A 57 9.05 -10.37 13.50
CA ASN A 57 7.65 -10.76 13.30
C ASN A 57 7.09 -10.02 12.06
N HIS A 58 6.36 -10.76 11.23
CA HIS A 58 5.70 -10.24 10.02
C HIS A 58 4.26 -10.76 9.92
N THR A 59 3.65 -11.10 11.05
CA THR A 59 2.25 -11.51 11.15
C THR A 59 1.35 -10.36 10.73
N LYS A 60 0.37 -10.66 9.87
CA LYS A 60 -0.59 -9.68 9.35
C LYS A 60 -1.75 -9.46 10.32
N ASN A 61 -2.28 -8.25 10.33
CA ASN A 61 -3.51 -7.94 11.05
C ASN A 61 -4.67 -8.76 10.48
N LYS A 62 -5.65 -9.09 11.32
CA LYS A 62 -6.80 -9.90 10.91
C LYS A 62 -7.80 -9.07 10.10
N PRO A 63 -8.51 -9.68 9.12
CA PRO A 63 -9.49 -8.98 8.29
C PRO A 63 -10.56 -8.23 9.12
N GLU A 64 -11.08 -8.86 10.17
CA GLU A 64 -12.12 -8.30 11.03
C GLU A 64 -11.68 -7.04 11.80
N ASP A 65 -10.38 -6.85 12.00
CA ASP A 65 -9.81 -5.75 12.77
C ASP A 65 -9.41 -4.55 11.89
N ILE A 66 -9.32 -4.72 10.56
CA ILE A 66 -8.76 -3.72 9.61
C ILE A 66 -9.46 -2.37 9.74
N LYS A 67 -10.79 -2.36 9.71
CA LYS A 67 -11.56 -1.12 9.81
C LYS A 67 -11.28 -0.35 11.09
N HIS A 68 -11.07 -1.05 12.20
CA HIS A 68 -10.82 -0.45 13.49
C HIS A 68 -9.37 0.00 13.65
N ILE A 69 -8.41 -0.83 13.26
CA ILE A 69 -6.98 -0.53 13.37
C ILE A 69 -6.63 0.73 12.58
N TYR A 70 -7.08 0.82 11.33
CA TYR A 70 -6.69 1.90 10.42
C TYR A 70 -7.65 3.09 10.41
N ASP A 71 -8.60 3.17 11.35
CA ASP A 71 -9.54 4.28 11.44
C ASP A 71 -8.82 5.63 11.52
N GLY A 72 -9.25 6.57 10.67
CA GLY A 72 -8.63 7.88 10.55
C GLY A 72 -7.32 7.94 9.77
N HIS A 73 -6.85 6.82 9.22
CA HIS A 73 -5.74 6.71 8.27
C HIS A 73 -6.26 6.25 6.90
N GLU A 74 -5.42 6.34 5.87
CA GLU A 74 -5.77 5.82 4.55
C GLU A 74 -5.35 4.34 4.45
N VAL A 75 -6.27 3.50 3.95
CA VAL A 75 -5.94 2.15 3.48
C VAL A 75 -5.81 2.18 1.98
N ALA A 76 -4.78 1.53 1.44
CA ALA A 76 -4.46 1.46 0.03
C ALA A 76 -4.08 0.04 -0.38
N VAL A 77 -4.08 -0.21 -1.68
CA VAL A 77 -3.79 -1.51 -2.29
C VAL A 77 -2.29 -1.82 -2.23
N HIS A 78 -1.96 -3.08 -1.91
CA HIS A 78 -0.62 -3.62 -2.06
C HIS A 78 -0.61 -4.97 -2.79
N THR A 79 -1.61 -5.20 -3.65
CA THR A 79 -1.95 -6.44 -4.33
C THR A 79 -2.46 -7.55 -3.41
N LEU A 80 -3.16 -8.54 -3.96
CA LEU A 80 -3.72 -9.65 -3.17
C LEU A 80 -2.67 -10.41 -2.38
N THR A 81 -1.56 -10.80 -3.06
CA THR A 81 -0.57 -11.79 -2.56
C THR A 81 0.88 -11.33 -2.66
N HIS A 82 1.10 -10.03 -2.87
CA HIS A 82 2.42 -9.39 -2.92
C HIS A 82 3.36 -9.87 -4.05
N PRO A 83 2.90 -10.17 -5.29
CA PRO A 83 3.80 -10.48 -6.41
C PRO A 83 4.53 -9.23 -6.91
N ASN A 84 5.68 -9.41 -7.54
CA ASN A 84 6.31 -8.35 -8.31
C ASN A 84 5.57 -8.19 -9.65
N LEU A 85 4.75 -7.15 -9.79
CA LEU A 85 3.89 -6.95 -10.96
C LEU A 85 4.67 -6.76 -12.27
N HIS A 86 5.87 -6.16 -12.22
CA HIS A 86 6.73 -6.05 -13.40
C HIS A 86 7.14 -7.41 -13.98
N LYS A 87 7.25 -8.44 -13.11
CA LYS A 87 7.60 -9.81 -13.50
C LYS A 87 6.40 -10.69 -13.82
N THR A 88 5.19 -10.21 -13.57
CA THR A 88 3.95 -10.92 -13.89
C THR A 88 3.64 -10.70 -15.37
N GLU A 89 3.77 -11.75 -16.18
CA GLU A 89 3.62 -11.66 -17.65
C GLU A 89 2.15 -11.58 -18.09
N ASP A 90 1.24 -12.21 -17.35
CA ASP A 90 -0.20 -12.20 -17.66
C ASP A 90 -0.85 -10.89 -17.18
N ASP A 91 -1.34 -10.09 -18.13
CA ASP A 91 -2.01 -8.82 -17.89
C ASP A 91 -3.31 -8.99 -17.08
N ASN A 92 -4.03 -10.09 -17.25
CA ASN A 92 -5.22 -10.39 -16.46
C ASN A 92 -4.87 -10.69 -15.01
N GLU A 93 -3.74 -11.35 -14.76
CA GLU A 93 -3.27 -11.57 -13.39
C GLU A 93 -2.81 -10.26 -12.75
N VAL A 94 -2.11 -9.37 -13.48
CA VAL A 94 -1.79 -8.03 -12.98
C VAL A 94 -3.06 -7.29 -12.56
N LEU A 95 -4.07 -7.28 -13.43
CA LEU A 95 -5.35 -6.63 -13.14
C LEU A 95 -6.06 -7.28 -11.94
N ARG A 96 -6.12 -8.61 -11.88
CA ARG A 96 -6.74 -9.35 -10.77
C ARG A 96 -6.07 -9.02 -9.44
N GLN A 97 -4.74 -9.00 -9.40
CA GLN A 97 -3.95 -8.71 -8.20
C GLN A 97 -4.25 -7.31 -7.64
N VAL A 98 -4.55 -6.36 -8.47
CA VAL A 98 -4.81 -4.97 -8.06
C VAL A 98 -6.29 -4.72 -7.82
N GLU A 99 -7.15 -5.03 -8.79
CA GLU A 99 -8.57 -4.66 -8.71
C GLU A 99 -9.33 -5.51 -7.67
N GLN A 100 -9.04 -6.80 -7.57
CA GLN A 100 -9.69 -7.63 -6.54
C GLN A 100 -9.21 -7.23 -5.13
N ASP A 101 -7.93 -6.89 -4.96
CA ASP A 101 -7.42 -6.36 -3.69
C ASP A 101 -8.13 -5.06 -3.31
N ARG A 102 -8.29 -4.14 -4.28
CA ARG A 102 -9.03 -2.89 -4.10
C ARG A 102 -10.48 -3.12 -3.65
N ILE A 103 -11.17 -4.05 -4.28
CA ILE A 103 -12.56 -4.41 -3.94
C ILE A 103 -12.62 -4.97 -2.52
N ASN A 104 -11.80 -5.97 -2.21
CA ASN A 104 -11.75 -6.59 -0.89
C ASN A 104 -11.46 -5.57 0.21
N LEU A 105 -10.47 -4.72 0.02
CA LEU A 105 -10.12 -3.67 0.98
C LEU A 105 -11.23 -2.62 1.12
N SER A 106 -11.89 -2.23 0.03
CA SER A 106 -13.01 -1.29 0.07
C SER A 106 -14.19 -1.84 0.90
N GLU A 107 -14.47 -3.13 0.79
CA GLU A 107 -15.49 -3.81 1.60
C GLU A 107 -15.09 -3.82 3.09
N LEU A 108 -13.83 -4.13 3.41
CA LEU A 108 -13.35 -4.18 4.78
C LEU A 108 -13.40 -2.81 5.48
N VAL A 109 -13.00 -1.74 4.79
CA VAL A 109 -12.95 -0.40 5.40
C VAL A 109 -14.26 0.38 5.28
N GLY A 110 -15.12 0.03 4.31
CA GLY A 110 -16.42 0.66 4.09
C GLY A 110 -16.36 1.96 3.28
N TYR A 111 -15.29 2.19 2.53
CA TYR A 111 -15.16 3.29 1.56
C TYR A 111 -14.36 2.84 0.33
N GLU A 112 -14.45 3.60 -0.78
CA GLU A 112 -13.72 3.30 -2.00
C GLU A 112 -12.21 3.53 -1.82
N VAL A 113 -11.41 2.46 -1.89
CA VAL A 113 -9.95 2.51 -1.89
C VAL A 113 -9.47 2.94 -3.27
N VAL A 114 -8.59 3.95 -3.34
CA VAL A 114 -8.13 4.56 -4.60
C VAL A 114 -6.62 4.73 -4.69
N GLY A 115 -5.91 4.46 -3.63
CA GLY A 115 -4.45 4.51 -3.56
C GLY A 115 -3.82 3.14 -3.67
N MET A 116 -2.55 3.09 -4.10
CA MET A 116 -1.79 1.84 -4.12
C MET A 116 -0.29 2.07 -3.90
N ALA A 117 0.40 1.01 -3.45
CA ALA A 117 1.84 0.90 -3.57
C ALA A 117 2.20 -0.40 -4.29
N TYR A 118 3.17 -0.32 -5.20
CA TYR A 118 3.70 -1.50 -5.88
C TYR A 118 4.48 -2.38 -4.90
N PRO A 119 4.20 -3.70 -4.85
CA PRO A 119 4.91 -4.61 -3.95
C PRO A 119 6.33 -4.92 -4.44
N GLY A 120 7.21 -5.23 -3.48
CA GLY A 120 8.59 -5.64 -3.73
C GLY A 120 9.59 -4.50 -3.90
N GLY A 121 10.87 -4.86 -3.83
CA GLY A 121 11.99 -3.94 -4.02
C GLY A 121 12.56 -3.99 -5.44
N GLY A 122 13.41 -3.01 -5.77
CA GLY A 122 13.98 -2.86 -7.10
C GLY A 122 12.91 -2.49 -8.13
N LYS A 123 13.09 -2.90 -9.39
CA LYS A 123 12.10 -2.64 -10.43
C LYS A 123 10.84 -3.47 -10.19
N ASN A 124 9.80 -2.84 -9.68
CA ASN A 124 8.52 -3.45 -9.30
C ASN A 124 7.33 -3.00 -10.15
N CYS A 125 7.52 -2.00 -11.00
CA CYS A 125 6.55 -1.53 -11.97
C CYS A 125 7.22 -1.14 -13.29
N ASP A 126 6.43 -0.96 -14.33
CA ASP A 126 6.80 -0.41 -15.62
C ASP A 126 5.58 0.23 -16.30
N LYS A 127 5.79 0.81 -17.47
CA LYS A 127 4.74 1.49 -18.23
C LYS A 127 3.55 0.56 -18.55
N ARG A 128 3.81 -0.72 -18.90
CA ARG A 128 2.76 -1.69 -19.18
C ARG A 128 1.85 -1.88 -17.97
N VAL A 129 2.45 -2.16 -16.81
CA VAL A 129 1.71 -2.37 -15.55
C VAL A 129 0.93 -1.11 -15.17
N ALA A 130 1.56 0.06 -15.25
CA ALA A 130 0.91 1.34 -14.96
C ALA A 130 -0.31 1.60 -15.87
N GLU A 131 -0.19 1.33 -17.18
CA GLU A 131 -1.30 1.48 -18.13
C GLU A 131 -2.44 0.49 -17.86
N ILE A 132 -2.16 -0.77 -17.49
CA ILE A 132 -3.18 -1.74 -17.10
C ILE A 132 -3.99 -1.21 -15.92
N ILE A 133 -3.31 -0.77 -14.88
CA ILE A 133 -3.95 -0.27 -13.65
C ILE A 133 -4.77 0.99 -13.94
N LYS A 134 -4.18 1.96 -14.60
CA LYS A 134 -4.81 3.25 -14.93
C LYS A 134 -6.08 3.11 -15.77
N ASN A 135 -6.08 2.20 -16.74
CA ASN A 135 -7.17 2.06 -17.68
C ASN A 135 -8.29 1.13 -17.21
N ASN A 136 -8.04 0.26 -16.23
CA ASN A 136 -8.97 -0.83 -15.87
C ASN A 136 -9.34 -0.85 -14.38
N THR A 137 -8.87 0.10 -13.57
CA THR A 137 -9.18 0.16 -12.13
C THR A 137 -9.62 1.57 -11.71
N LEU A 138 -10.08 1.72 -10.47
CA LEU A 138 -10.36 3.02 -9.86
C LEU A 138 -9.16 3.57 -9.06
N ILE A 139 -7.99 2.98 -9.18
CA ILE A 139 -6.76 3.52 -8.59
C ILE A 139 -6.46 4.89 -9.20
N ARG A 140 -6.11 5.86 -8.37
CA ARG A 140 -5.83 7.25 -8.76
C ARG A 140 -4.36 7.64 -8.61
N TYR A 141 -3.62 6.89 -7.81
CA TYR A 141 -2.17 7.05 -7.65
C TYR A 141 -1.53 5.74 -7.21
N ALA A 142 -0.27 5.56 -7.57
CA ALA A 142 0.52 4.40 -7.19
C ALA A 142 1.93 4.81 -6.78
N ARG A 143 2.41 4.34 -5.62
CA ARG A 143 3.77 4.60 -5.14
C ARG A 143 4.71 3.47 -5.56
N SER A 144 5.81 3.80 -6.22
CA SER A 144 6.93 2.88 -6.43
C SER A 144 7.84 2.79 -5.20
N GLY A 145 8.79 1.85 -5.22
CA GLY A 145 9.85 1.73 -4.21
C GLY A 145 11.08 2.59 -4.49
N ASP A 146 11.08 3.36 -5.57
CA ASP A 146 12.24 4.13 -5.99
C ASP A 146 12.46 5.39 -5.15
N VAL A 147 13.73 5.65 -4.81
CA VAL A 147 14.14 6.84 -4.07
C VAL A 147 14.59 7.91 -5.05
N THR A 148 13.81 8.96 -5.24
CA THR A 148 14.10 10.05 -6.17
C THR A 148 15.18 11.01 -5.67
N LYS A 149 15.38 11.13 -4.35
CA LYS A 149 16.23 12.14 -3.69
C LYS A 149 15.90 13.57 -4.12
N SER A 150 14.65 13.82 -4.52
CA SER A 150 14.13 15.10 -4.98
C SER A 150 12.90 15.49 -4.18
N PHE A 151 12.67 16.80 -4.05
CA PHE A 151 11.43 17.38 -3.52
C PHE A 151 10.51 17.93 -4.63
N GLU A 152 10.89 17.74 -5.89
CA GLU A 152 10.06 18.12 -7.02
C GLU A 152 8.79 17.25 -7.06
N PRO A 153 7.64 17.82 -7.38
CA PRO A 153 6.43 17.04 -7.63
C PRO A 153 6.63 16.04 -8.74
N PHE A 154 5.94 14.92 -8.67
CA PHE A 154 5.91 13.93 -9.76
C PHE A 154 5.00 14.42 -10.89
N ASP A 155 5.44 14.20 -12.13
CA ASP A 155 4.63 14.48 -13.33
C ASP A 155 3.62 13.37 -13.60
N ASP A 156 3.89 12.14 -13.14
CA ASP A 156 3.02 10.98 -13.25
C ASP A 156 2.65 10.45 -11.85
N LEU A 157 1.40 10.08 -11.67
CA LEU A 157 0.86 9.57 -10.41
C LEU A 157 0.82 8.02 -10.34
N TYR A 158 1.30 7.31 -11.38
CA TYR A 158 1.25 5.86 -11.51
C TYR A 158 2.61 5.19 -11.55
#